data_cbd42b22e8d8be2c6fe472c98ce7c0a4
#
_entry.id   cbd42b22e8d8be2c6fe472c98ce7c0a4
#
_cell.length_a   1.000
_cell.length_b   1.000
_cell.length_c   1.000
_cell.angle_alpha   90.00
_cell.angle_beta   90.00
_cell.angle_gamma   90.00
#
_symmetry.space_group_name_H-M   'P 1'
#
loop_
_entity.id
_entity.type
_entity.pdbx_description
1 polymer ?
#
loop_
_entity_poly.entity_id
_entity_poly.type
_entity_poly.pdbx_seq_one_letter_code
_entity_poly.pdbx_strand_id
1 'polypeptide(L)'
;RLPLVYGNSAKGNLERLIKLLQSSIPLPLGAIQNQRSMIGIDNLINLLICCIDHPDAAGKIFLASDCEDLSTPDLINYIASSMGYKVRLFPFPVFLLKFLFSILGKKKEINRLVGSLKIDSSYTQEVLNWKPPISVAEGIKRMAQGK
;
A
#
# COMPACT_ATOMS: atom_id res chain seq x y z
N ARG A 1 14.62 2.07 5.08
CA ARG A 1 13.51 2.98 4.81
C ARG A 1 12.27 2.18 4.44
N LEU A 2 11.16 2.49 5.06
CA LEU A 2 9.94 1.71 4.89
C LEU A 2 8.92 2.46 4.04
N PRO A 3 8.22 1.74 3.13
CA PRO A 3 7.05 2.26 2.45
C PRO A 3 5.83 2.24 3.38
N LEU A 4 4.65 2.36 2.81
CA LEU A 4 3.41 2.14 3.56
C LEU A 4 3.38 0.70 4.10
N VAL A 5 3.31 0.58 5.42
CA VAL A 5 3.14 -0.72 6.08
C VAL A 5 1.65 -0.97 6.27
N TYR A 6 1.17 -2.11 5.82
CA TYR A 6 -0.22 -2.52 6.02
C TYR A 6 -0.31 -3.77 6.89
N GLY A 7 -1.39 -3.86 7.64
CA GLY A 7 -1.62 -4.99 8.55
C GLY A 7 -2.87 -4.78 9.39
N ASN A 8 -3.10 -5.69 10.30
CA ASN A 8 -4.33 -5.76 11.11
C ASN A 8 -4.65 -4.50 11.91
N SER A 9 -3.62 -3.77 12.31
CA SER A 9 -3.77 -2.52 13.08
C SER A 9 -3.50 -1.28 12.25
N ALA A 10 -3.75 -1.34 10.93
CA ALA A 10 -3.51 -0.21 10.04
C ALA A 10 -4.33 1.00 10.46
N LYS A 11 -3.67 2.04 10.96
CA LYS A 11 -4.27 3.32 11.33
C LYS A 11 -4.01 4.38 10.28
N GLY A 12 -4.80 5.44 10.28
CA GLY A 12 -4.59 6.58 9.41
C GLY A 12 -5.28 6.47 8.06
N ASN A 13 -4.53 6.67 6.97
CA ASN A 13 -5.11 6.76 5.62
C ASN A 13 -5.78 5.47 5.16
N LEU A 14 -5.24 4.33 5.53
CA LEU A 14 -5.81 3.04 5.15
C LEU A 14 -7.14 2.78 5.88
N GLU A 15 -7.22 3.14 7.15
CA GLU A 15 -8.47 3.08 7.92
C GLU A 15 -9.56 3.98 7.32
N ARG A 16 -9.17 5.20 6.93
CA ARG A 16 -10.09 6.14 6.24
C ARG A 16 -10.59 5.57 4.91
N LEU A 17 -9.70 4.95 4.16
CA LEU A 17 -10.06 4.30 2.90
C LEU A 17 -11.06 3.18 3.12
N ILE A 18 -10.84 2.33 4.11
CA ILE A 18 -11.76 1.25 4.47
C ILE A 18 -13.15 1.82 4.83
N LYS A 19 -13.19 2.88 5.62
CA LYS A 19 -14.47 3.55 5.97
C LYS A 19 -15.20 4.10 4.75
N LEU A 20 -14.47 4.66 3.78
CA LEU A 20 -15.05 5.11 2.51
C LEU A 20 -15.65 3.94 1.72
N LEU A 21 -14.97 2.80 1.70
CA LEU A 21 -15.46 1.61 1.01
C LEU A 21 -16.73 1.06 1.66
N GLN A 22 -16.83 1.13 2.98
CA GLN A 22 -18.02 0.73 3.73
C GLN A 22 -19.24 1.59 3.41
N SER A 23 -19.04 2.84 3.01
CA SER A 23 -20.14 3.77 2.70
C SER A 23 -20.80 3.52 1.35
N SER A 24 -20.24 2.66 0.51
CA SER A 24 -20.74 2.31 -0.84
C SER A 24 -20.90 3.52 -1.79
N ILE A 25 -20.20 4.61 -1.53
CA ILE A 25 -20.22 5.82 -2.37
C ILE A 25 -19.34 5.58 -3.60
N PRO A 26 -19.79 5.97 -4.81
CA PRO A 26 -18.92 5.95 -5.98
C PRO A 26 -17.69 6.84 -5.79
N LEU A 27 -16.51 6.33 -6.11
CA LEU A 27 -15.25 7.03 -5.92
C LEU A 27 -14.65 7.48 -7.26
N PRO A 28 -14.29 8.77 -7.41
CA PRO A 28 -13.73 9.30 -8.66
C PRO A 28 -12.22 9.02 -8.76
N LEU A 29 -11.81 7.80 -8.49
CA LEU A 29 -10.39 7.42 -8.40
C LEU A 29 -9.94 6.47 -9.51
N GLY A 30 -10.81 6.14 -10.45
CA GLY A 30 -10.53 5.14 -11.48
C GLY A 30 -9.47 5.55 -12.50
N ALA A 31 -9.24 6.86 -12.69
CA ALA A 31 -8.25 7.37 -13.65
C ALA A 31 -6.84 7.55 -13.06
N ILE A 32 -6.64 7.26 -11.77
CA ILE A 32 -5.34 7.40 -11.13
C ILE A 32 -4.41 6.29 -11.62
N GLN A 33 -3.26 6.69 -12.18
CA GLN A 33 -2.22 5.79 -12.68
C GLN A 33 -0.92 6.05 -11.92
N ASN A 34 -0.88 5.63 -10.68
CA ASN A 34 0.31 5.72 -9.85
C ASN A 34 0.86 4.34 -9.53
N GLN A 35 2.07 4.29 -9.00
CA GLN A 35 2.68 3.07 -8.49
C GLN A 35 3.18 3.31 -7.07
N ARG A 36 2.76 2.47 -6.15
CA ARG A 36 3.17 2.56 -4.75
C ARG A 36 3.68 1.21 -4.28
N SER A 37 4.89 1.24 -3.75
CA SER A 37 5.43 0.10 -3.01
C SER A 37 4.82 0.06 -1.62
N MET A 38 4.55 -1.15 -1.15
CA MET A 38 4.02 -1.39 0.18
C MET A 38 4.72 -2.59 0.79
N ILE A 39 4.58 -2.76 2.09
CA ILE A 39 5.02 -3.97 2.77
C ILE A 39 3.98 -4.41 3.81
N GLY A 40 3.62 -5.68 3.79
CA GLY A 40 2.79 -6.28 4.81
C GLY A 40 3.55 -6.44 6.13
N ILE A 41 2.86 -6.29 7.25
CA ILE A 41 3.49 -6.42 8.57
C ILE A 41 4.17 -7.80 8.76
N ASP A 42 3.58 -8.85 8.25
CA ASP A 42 4.15 -10.20 8.35
C ASP A 42 5.45 -10.32 7.56
N ASN A 43 5.49 -9.76 6.35
CA ASN A 43 6.70 -9.71 5.54
C ASN A 43 7.79 -8.84 6.18
N LEU A 44 7.40 -7.72 6.76
CA LEU A 44 8.34 -6.85 7.48
C LEU A 44 8.97 -7.56 8.66
N ILE A 45 8.18 -8.25 9.46
CA ILE A 45 8.66 -9.04 10.61
C ILE A 45 9.62 -10.14 10.12
N ASN A 46 9.26 -10.84 9.07
CA ASN A 46 10.10 -11.88 8.48
C ASN A 46 11.45 -11.30 8.02
N LEU A 47 11.43 -10.14 7.35
CA LEU A 47 12.65 -9.47 6.93
C LEU A 47 13.52 -9.03 8.11
N LEU A 48 12.91 -8.48 9.17
CA LEU A 48 13.64 -8.08 10.37
C LEU A 48 14.33 -9.27 11.05
N ILE A 49 13.64 -10.39 11.16
CA ILE A 49 14.22 -11.62 11.70
C ILE A 49 15.38 -12.09 10.82
N CYS A 50 15.22 -12.06 9.50
CA CYS A 50 16.28 -12.36 8.56
C CYS A 50 17.50 -11.47 8.76
N CYS A 51 17.32 -10.17 8.96
CA CYS A 51 18.40 -9.22 9.20
C CYS A 51 19.16 -9.49 10.52
N ILE A 52 18.46 -9.95 11.54
CA ILE A 52 19.08 -10.27 12.84
C ILE A 52 20.08 -11.43 12.71
N ASP A 53 19.72 -12.44 11.96
CA ASP A 53 20.50 -13.69 11.86
C ASP A 53 21.46 -13.74 10.66
N HIS A 54 21.30 -12.83 9.68
CA HIS A 54 22.10 -12.89 8.47
C HIS A 54 23.48 -12.26 8.64
N PRO A 55 24.57 -12.95 8.27
CA PRO A 55 25.92 -12.45 8.48
C PRO A 55 26.24 -11.18 7.67
N ASP A 56 25.58 -10.98 6.54
CA ASP A 56 25.83 -9.85 5.66
C ASP A 56 24.95 -8.62 5.94
N ALA A 57 24.10 -8.68 6.97
CA ALA A 57 23.16 -7.59 7.28
C ALA A 57 23.81 -6.46 8.10
N ALA A 58 24.85 -6.75 8.86
CA ALA A 58 25.45 -5.76 9.75
C ALA A 58 26.04 -4.55 9.01
N GLY A 59 25.75 -3.35 9.50
CA GLY A 59 26.25 -2.11 8.94
C GLY A 59 25.67 -1.68 7.61
N LYS A 60 24.60 -2.33 7.13
CA LYS A 60 23.97 -2.05 5.85
C LYS A 60 22.56 -1.50 6.01
N ILE A 61 22.15 -0.69 5.05
CA ILE A 61 20.81 -0.11 4.97
C ILE A 61 20.02 -0.89 3.93
N PHE A 62 18.86 -1.40 4.30
CA PHE A 62 17.97 -2.15 3.42
C PHE A 62 16.67 -1.39 3.17
N LEU A 63 16.24 -1.40 1.92
CA LEU A 63 14.90 -0.98 1.53
C LEU A 63 13.99 -2.20 1.50
N ALA A 64 12.79 -2.06 2.04
CA ALA A 64 11.85 -3.16 2.19
C ALA A 64 10.57 -2.90 1.40
N SER A 65 10.10 -3.89 0.66
CA SER A 65 8.80 -3.87 -0.01
C SER A 65 8.33 -5.29 -0.27
N ASP A 66 7.04 -5.44 -0.56
CA ASP A 66 6.47 -6.72 -0.99
C ASP A 66 6.82 -7.08 -2.45
N CYS A 67 7.64 -6.27 -3.11
CA CYS A 67 8.09 -6.45 -4.50
C CYS A 67 6.96 -6.42 -5.53
N GLU A 68 5.81 -5.92 -5.14
CA GLU A 68 4.63 -5.76 -5.99
C GLU A 68 4.08 -4.35 -5.78
N ASP A 69 4.18 -3.52 -6.81
CA ASP A 69 3.71 -2.14 -6.75
C ASP A 69 2.25 -2.08 -7.22
N LEU A 70 1.43 -1.35 -6.48
CA LEU A 70 0.01 -1.19 -6.78
C LEU A 70 -0.33 0.27 -7.06
N SER A 71 -1.28 0.49 -7.98
CA SER A 71 -1.95 1.77 -8.11
C SER A 71 -3.00 1.93 -7.01
N THR A 72 -3.46 3.17 -6.79
CA THR A 72 -4.56 3.43 -5.84
C THR A 72 -5.83 2.66 -6.21
N PRO A 73 -6.29 2.63 -7.49
CA PRO A 73 -7.43 1.80 -7.87
C PRO A 73 -7.23 0.30 -7.58
N ASP A 74 -6.05 -0.23 -7.86
CA ASP A 74 -5.74 -1.64 -7.58
C ASP A 74 -5.82 -1.96 -6.10
N LEU A 75 -5.24 -1.10 -5.25
CA LEU A 75 -5.31 -1.25 -3.81
C LEU A 75 -6.76 -1.26 -3.30
N ILE A 76 -7.58 -0.34 -3.80
CA ILE A 76 -9.00 -0.25 -3.45
C ILE A 76 -9.73 -1.54 -3.85
N ASN A 77 -9.48 -2.05 -5.05
CA ASN A 77 -10.09 -3.28 -5.53
C ASN A 77 -9.68 -4.49 -4.68
N TYR A 78 -8.42 -4.61 -4.30
CA TYR A 78 -7.95 -5.69 -3.42
C TYR A 78 -8.64 -5.64 -2.05
N ILE A 79 -8.70 -4.47 -1.43
CA ILE A 79 -9.35 -4.30 -0.12
C ILE A 79 -10.84 -4.62 -0.22
N ALA A 80 -11.51 -4.09 -1.22
CA ALA A 80 -12.95 -4.32 -1.42
C ALA A 80 -13.27 -5.80 -1.65
N SER A 81 -12.52 -6.46 -2.50
CA SER A 81 -12.68 -7.90 -2.77
C SER A 81 -12.46 -8.73 -1.50
N SER A 82 -11.44 -8.38 -0.72
CA SER A 82 -11.12 -9.11 0.52
C SER A 82 -12.16 -8.93 1.61
N MET A 83 -12.82 -7.79 1.64
CA MET A 83 -13.86 -7.48 2.63
C MET A 83 -15.29 -7.76 2.14
N GLY A 84 -15.44 -8.21 0.88
CA GLY A 84 -16.76 -8.48 0.30
C GLY A 84 -17.57 -7.25 -0.09
N TYR A 85 -16.93 -6.08 -0.21
CA TYR A 85 -17.60 -4.86 -0.63
C TYR A 85 -17.57 -4.70 -2.15
N LYS A 86 -18.65 -4.13 -2.68
CA LYS A 86 -18.69 -3.69 -4.09
C LYS A 86 -18.23 -2.25 -4.17
N VAL A 87 -17.22 -2.00 -4.97
CA VAL A 87 -16.68 -0.67 -5.19
C VAL A 87 -17.02 -0.20 -6.59
N ARG A 88 -17.47 1.04 -6.67
CA ARG A 88 -17.68 1.73 -7.94
C ARG A 88 -16.59 2.78 -8.10
N LEU A 89 -15.60 2.46 -8.93
CA LEU A 89 -14.58 3.41 -9.36
C LEU A 89 -14.96 3.94 -10.73
N PHE A 90 -15.03 5.26 -10.87
CA PHE A 90 -15.24 5.87 -12.16
C PHE A 90 -14.07 6.77 -12.54
N PRO A 91 -13.74 6.88 -13.84
CA PRO A 91 -12.66 7.74 -14.28
C PRO A 91 -13.04 9.20 -14.11
N PHE A 92 -12.20 9.95 -13.43
CA PHE A 92 -12.33 11.38 -13.26
C PHE A 92 -10.95 12.02 -13.45
N PRO A 93 -10.83 13.12 -14.21
CA PRO A 93 -9.54 13.74 -14.48
C PRO A 93 -8.79 14.08 -13.18
N VAL A 94 -7.55 13.60 -13.06
CA VAL A 94 -6.75 13.79 -11.85
C VAL A 94 -6.50 15.27 -11.56
N PHE A 95 -6.30 16.10 -12.59
CA PHE A 95 -6.09 17.53 -12.41
C PHE A 95 -7.31 18.21 -11.79
N LEU A 96 -8.53 17.79 -12.13
CA LEU A 96 -9.76 18.30 -11.53
C LEU A 96 -9.90 17.85 -10.08
N LEU A 97 -9.54 16.60 -9.78
CA LEU A 97 -9.49 16.11 -8.40
C LEU A 97 -8.54 16.95 -7.54
N LYS A 98 -7.33 17.20 -8.02
CA LYS A 98 -6.35 18.03 -7.33
C LYS A 98 -6.88 19.44 -7.09
N PHE A 99 -7.52 20.01 -8.07
CA PHE A 99 -8.12 21.35 -7.97
C PHE A 99 -9.24 21.40 -6.93
N LEU A 100 -10.19 20.46 -6.97
CA LEU A 100 -11.29 20.39 -6.03
C LEU A 100 -10.81 20.18 -4.58
N PHE A 101 -9.89 19.27 -4.37
CA PHE A 101 -9.32 19.02 -3.05
C PHE A 101 -8.48 20.20 -2.55
N SER A 102 -7.83 20.93 -3.44
CA SER A 102 -7.09 22.15 -3.09
C SER A 102 -8.04 23.24 -2.57
N ILE A 103 -9.21 23.42 -3.22
CA ILE A 103 -10.25 24.35 -2.77
C ILE A 103 -10.77 23.96 -1.38
N LEU A 104 -10.94 22.67 -1.13
CA LEU A 104 -11.43 22.15 0.14
C LEU A 104 -10.35 22.12 1.25
N GLY A 105 -9.13 22.58 0.97
CA GLY A 105 -8.03 22.57 1.91
C GLY A 105 -7.43 21.19 2.17
N LYS A 106 -7.71 20.21 1.31
CA LYS A 106 -7.25 18.82 1.44
C LYS A 106 -6.18 18.44 0.40
N LYS A 107 -5.35 19.38 0.03
CA LYS A 107 -4.29 19.17 -0.96
C LYS A 107 -3.31 18.04 -0.58
N LYS A 108 -2.95 17.95 0.69
CA LYS A 108 -2.04 16.89 1.17
C LYS A 108 -2.65 15.50 1.00
N GLU A 109 -3.94 15.35 1.26
CA GLU A 109 -4.64 14.07 1.17
C GLU A 109 -4.73 13.59 -0.27
N ILE A 110 -5.07 14.45 -1.21
CA ILE A 110 -5.12 14.08 -2.62
C ILE A 110 -3.72 13.76 -3.18
N ASN A 111 -2.69 14.51 -2.80
CA ASN A 111 -1.33 14.23 -3.22
C ASN A 111 -0.84 12.85 -2.74
N ARG A 112 -1.26 12.41 -1.57
CA ARG A 112 -0.97 11.06 -1.07
C ARG A 112 -1.68 9.99 -1.88
N LEU A 113 -2.93 10.23 -2.31
CA LEU A 113 -3.70 9.27 -3.11
C LEU A 113 -3.19 9.13 -4.53
N VAL A 114 -2.78 10.22 -5.16
CA VAL A 114 -2.34 10.22 -6.56
C VAL A 114 -0.84 10.10 -6.73
N GLY A 115 -0.08 10.33 -5.66
CA GLY A 115 1.37 10.26 -5.69
C GLY A 115 1.90 8.84 -5.86
N SER A 116 3.06 8.74 -6.50
CA SER A 116 3.80 7.48 -6.61
C SER A 116 4.93 7.45 -5.59
N LEU A 117 5.12 6.29 -4.96
CA LEU A 117 6.29 6.01 -4.13
C LEU A 117 6.74 4.60 -4.44
N LYS A 118 7.74 4.50 -5.31
CA LYS A 118 8.31 3.22 -5.72
C LYS A 118 9.63 2.99 -5.01
N ILE A 119 9.76 1.83 -4.38
CA ILE A 119 10.96 1.42 -3.66
C ILE A 119 11.57 0.22 -4.37
N ASP A 120 12.83 0.34 -4.73
CA ASP A 120 13.60 -0.76 -5.28
C ASP A 120 14.24 -1.56 -4.15
N SER A 121 13.73 -2.76 -3.92
CA SER A 121 14.24 -3.69 -2.92
C SER A 121 15.18 -4.76 -3.48
N SER A 122 15.66 -4.61 -4.73
CA SER A 122 16.54 -5.56 -5.38
C SER A 122 17.80 -5.86 -4.57
N TYR A 123 18.42 -4.83 -4.03
CA TYR A 123 19.62 -4.97 -3.19
C TYR A 123 19.35 -5.82 -1.95
N THR A 124 18.22 -5.60 -1.28
CA THR A 124 17.81 -6.40 -0.12
C THR A 124 17.63 -7.87 -0.49
N GLN A 125 17.00 -8.14 -1.63
CA GLN A 125 16.79 -9.51 -2.11
C GLN A 125 18.11 -10.21 -2.46
N GLU A 126 19.02 -9.50 -3.10
CA GLU A 126 20.33 -10.04 -3.49
C GLU A 126 21.22 -10.34 -2.28
N VAL A 127 21.39 -9.36 -1.39
CA VAL A 127 22.29 -9.48 -0.24
C VAL A 127 21.78 -10.51 0.77
N LEU A 128 20.49 -10.46 1.08
CA LEU A 128 19.90 -11.34 2.10
C LEU A 128 19.35 -12.65 1.52
N ASN A 129 19.34 -12.79 0.20
CA ASN A 129 18.65 -13.89 -0.48
C ASN A 129 17.20 -14.05 0.03
N TRP A 130 16.53 -12.92 0.18
CA TRP A 130 15.20 -12.84 0.79
C TRP A 130 14.13 -12.50 -0.26
N LYS A 131 13.00 -13.16 -0.13
CA LYS A 131 11.79 -12.82 -0.89
C LYS A 131 10.61 -12.70 0.08
N PRO A 132 9.67 -11.79 -0.19
CA PRO A 132 8.46 -11.70 0.63
C PRO A 132 7.73 -13.05 0.66
N PRO A 133 7.53 -13.67 1.81
CA PRO A 133 6.85 -14.98 1.89
C PRO A 133 5.36 -14.90 1.61
N ILE A 134 4.75 -13.71 1.75
CA ILE A 134 3.32 -13.50 1.59
C ILE A 134 3.09 -12.50 0.47
N SER A 135 2.21 -12.83 -0.49
CA SER A 135 1.83 -11.92 -1.56
C SER A 135 1.01 -10.74 -1.03
N VAL A 136 0.95 -9.64 -1.78
CA VAL A 136 0.13 -8.48 -1.43
C VAL A 136 -1.34 -8.87 -1.28
N ALA A 137 -1.87 -9.68 -2.20
CA ALA A 137 -3.25 -10.16 -2.13
C ALA A 137 -3.54 -10.92 -0.82
N GLU A 138 -2.68 -11.85 -0.44
CA GLU A 138 -2.81 -12.59 0.81
C GLU A 138 -2.64 -11.70 2.04
N GLY A 139 -1.70 -10.78 2.02
CA GLY A 139 -1.48 -9.81 3.10
C GLY A 139 -2.69 -8.92 3.33
N ILE A 140 -3.29 -8.41 2.27
CA ILE A 140 -4.52 -7.59 2.36
C ILE A 140 -5.69 -8.43 2.86
N LYS A 141 -5.81 -9.68 2.40
CA LYS A 141 -6.84 -10.60 2.88
C LYS A 141 -6.73 -10.85 4.39
N ARG A 142 -5.53 -11.08 4.90
CA ARG A 142 -5.28 -11.24 6.34
C ARG A 142 -5.64 -9.98 7.12
N MET A 143 -5.27 -8.83 6.61
CA MET A 143 -5.65 -7.54 7.19
C MET A 143 -7.17 -7.38 7.29
N ALA A 144 -7.88 -7.71 6.21
CA ALA A 144 -9.34 -7.61 6.17
C ALA A 144 -10.03 -8.59 7.11
N GLN A 145 -9.44 -9.75 7.35
CA GLN A 145 -9.97 -10.78 8.26
C GLN A 145 -9.57 -10.55 9.73
N GLY A 146 -8.81 -9.51 10.02
CA GLY A 146 -8.36 -9.21 11.37
C GLY A 146 -7.28 -10.17 11.91
N LYS A 147 -6.53 -10.79 11.03
CA LYS A 147 -5.48 -11.76 11.41
C LYS A 147 -4.08 -11.19 11.31
#